data_998c198b1ab58c123318a1dab2c51293
#
_entry.id   998c198b1ab58c123318a1dab2c51293
#
_cell.length_a   1.000
_cell.length_b   1.000
_cell.length_c   1.000
_cell.angle_alpha   90.00
_cell.angle_beta   90.00
_cell.angle_gamma   90.00
#
_symmetry.space_group_name_H-M   'P 1'
#
loop_
_entity.id
_entity.type
_entity.pdbx_description
1 polymer ?
#
loop_
_entity_poly.entity_id
_entity_poly.type
_entity_poly.pdbx_seq_one_letter_code
_entity_poly.pdbx_strand_id
1 'polypeptide(L)'
;TLGEDGTLQGYFKILNLPFVGCGVLSSSIGMDKDYMKRLLTGAKILNSNYIVLHKEEDPSYTDIVKKIGSPFFIKPANAGSSVGVHKIKSEIEFLKKINDSFLYDHKVIAEEFIEGREIECSVMGLNHHTKASLPGELIIQHEFYSYEAKYIDVAGAKIVIPAKVSDAQLKEIQALAVKTYKVLGCDGMARVDFFLKSDHTLYVNEINSLPGFTQISMYPKMW
;
A
#
# COMPACT_ATOMS: atom_id res chain seq x y z
N THR A 1 6.00 -8.64 9.46
CA THR A 1 5.67 -7.21 9.64
C THR A 1 6.57 -6.49 10.62
N LEU A 2 7.16 -7.13 11.64
CA LEU A 2 8.03 -6.48 12.65
C LEU A 2 9.18 -5.63 12.08
N GLY A 3 9.60 -5.87 10.84
CA GLY A 3 10.57 -5.05 10.12
C GLY A 3 10.02 -3.78 9.50
N GLU A 4 8.69 -3.66 9.33
CA GLU A 4 8.04 -2.55 8.63
C GLU A 4 7.13 -1.69 9.53
N ASP A 5 6.85 -2.14 10.76
CA ASP A 5 5.89 -1.49 11.67
C ASP A 5 6.54 -0.55 12.70
N GLY A 6 7.85 -0.37 12.62
CA GLY A 6 8.61 0.48 13.55
C GLY A 6 9.20 -0.28 14.76
N THR A 7 8.79 -1.53 15.01
CA THR A 7 9.26 -2.31 16.16
C THR A 7 10.78 -2.55 16.09
N LEU A 8 11.27 -3.06 14.96
CA LEU A 8 12.69 -3.33 14.76
C LEU A 8 13.51 -2.02 14.74
N GLN A 9 12.96 -0.97 14.11
CA GLN A 9 13.58 0.37 14.09
C GLN A 9 13.70 0.95 15.51
N GLY A 10 12.68 0.76 16.35
CA GLY A 10 12.72 1.14 17.76
C GLY A 10 13.78 0.40 18.54
N TYR A 11 13.91 -0.89 18.33
CA TYR A 11 14.94 -1.74 18.95
C TYR A 11 16.37 -1.28 18.57
N PHE A 12 16.62 -1.01 17.28
CA PHE A 12 17.92 -0.48 16.82
C PHE A 12 18.23 0.88 17.43
N LYS A 13 17.22 1.76 17.57
CA LYS A 13 17.41 3.07 18.24
C LYS A 13 17.79 2.92 19.71
N ILE A 14 17.16 2.01 20.44
CA ILE A 14 17.51 1.74 21.85
C ILE A 14 18.94 1.25 21.98
N LEU A 15 19.40 0.41 21.05
CA LEU A 15 20.75 -0.12 21.01
C LEU A 15 21.78 0.85 20.39
N ASN A 16 21.35 2.02 19.94
CA ASN A 16 22.19 2.99 19.21
C ASN A 16 22.86 2.37 17.96
N LEU A 17 22.16 1.47 17.27
CA LEU A 17 22.63 0.83 16.04
C LEU A 17 22.11 1.60 14.83
N PRO A 18 22.98 1.98 13.88
CA PRO A 18 22.56 2.60 12.63
C PRO A 18 21.85 1.58 11.74
N PHE A 19 20.83 2.03 11.02
CA PHE A 19 20.09 1.22 10.04
C PHE A 19 19.69 2.07 8.83
N VAL A 20 19.42 1.41 7.70
CA VAL A 20 18.93 2.03 6.48
C VAL A 20 17.41 1.84 6.39
N GLY A 21 16.71 2.88 5.98
CA GLY A 21 15.25 2.86 5.80
C GLY A 21 14.53 3.84 6.71
N CYS A 22 13.21 3.74 6.69
CA CYS A 22 12.31 4.60 7.45
C CYS A 22 12.51 4.47 8.97
N GLY A 23 12.29 5.57 9.68
CA GLY A 23 12.32 5.60 11.15
C GLY A 23 11.07 4.95 11.78
N VAL A 24 11.00 4.98 13.13
CA VAL A 24 9.90 4.36 13.89
C VAL A 24 8.55 4.91 13.47
N LEU A 25 8.40 6.25 13.48
CA LEU A 25 7.12 6.91 13.22
C LEU A 25 6.59 6.60 11.81
N SER A 26 7.41 6.81 10.80
CA SER A 26 7.02 6.60 9.39
C SER A 26 6.74 5.14 9.09
N SER A 27 7.47 4.21 9.69
CA SER A 27 7.21 2.77 9.57
C SER A 27 5.86 2.40 10.20
N SER A 28 5.59 2.86 11.42
CA SER A 28 4.31 2.60 12.10
C SER A 28 3.11 3.19 11.36
N ILE A 29 3.25 4.43 10.85
CA ILE A 29 2.21 5.09 10.05
C ILE A 29 2.01 4.36 8.71
N GLY A 30 3.10 3.98 8.02
CA GLY A 30 3.04 3.29 6.74
C GLY A 30 2.39 1.91 6.84
N MET A 31 2.58 1.22 7.97
CA MET A 31 1.97 -0.07 8.23
C MET A 31 0.47 0.04 8.50
N ASP A 32 0.04 1.02 9.30
CA ASP A 32 -1.37 1.22 9.64
C ASP A 32 -2.11 1.96 8.52
N LYS A 33 -2.87 1.21 7.73
CA LYS A 33 -3.59 1.73 6.57
C LYS A 33 -4.58 2.85 6.89
N ASP A 34 -5.20 2.83 8.08
CA ASP A 34 -6.11 3.87 8.52
C ASP A 34 -5.35 5.19 8.79
N TYR A 35 -4.28 5.14 9.60
CA TYR A 35 -3.49 6.34 9.90
C TYR A 35 -2.79 6.89 8.66
N MET A 36 -2.24 6.03 7.80
CA MET A 36 -1.66 6.42 6.52
C MET A 36 -2.69 7.20 5.68
N LYS A 37 -3.88 6.65 5.47
CA LYS A 37 -4.94 7.26 4.65
C LYS A 37 -5.44 8.58 5.23
N ARG A 38 -5.56 8.69 6.54
CA ARG A 38 -5.91 9.96 7.21
C ARG A 38 -4.90 11.06 6.90
N LEU A 39 -3.60 10.76 6.97
CA LEU A 39 -2.54 11.72 6.65
C LEU A 39 -2.52 12.10 5.18
N LEU A 40 -2.68 11.11 4.28
CA LEU A 40 -2.78 11.37 2.85
C LEU A 40 -3.96 12.29 2.53
N THR A 41 -5.13 12.01 3.08
CA THR A 41 -6.35 12.82 2.89
C THR A 41 -6.17 14.23 3.44
N GLY A 42 -5.58 14.38 4.63
CA GLY A 42 -5.26 15.68 5.23
C GLY A 42 -4.29 16.52 4.37
N ALA A 43 -3.37 15.85 3.67
CA ALA A 43 -2.43 16.47 2.73
C ALA A 43 -2.99 16.66 1.30
N LYS A 44 -4.28 16.36 1.09
CA LYS A 44 -4.95 16.39 -0.22
C LYS A 44 -4.25 15.51 -1.27
N ILE A 45 -3.85 14.32 -0.85
CA ILE A 45 -3.36 13.25 -1.71
C ILE A 45 -4.51 12.27 -1.90
N LEU A 46 -4.87 12.03 -3.17
CA LEU A 46 -5.93 11.09 -3.51
C LEU A 46 -5.55 9.67 -3.08
N ASN A 47 -6.45 9.05 -2.35
CA ASN A 47 -6.41 7.65 -1.99
C ASN A 47 -7.85 7.12 -1.97
N SER A 48 -8.05 5.80 -1.98
CA SER A 48 -9.38 5.19 -2.02
C SER A 48 -10.20 5.55 -0.78
N ASN A 49 -11.51 5.72 -0.96
CA ASN A 49 -12.45 5.84 0.14
C ASN A 49 -12.45 4.56 0.99
N TYR A 50 -12.65 4.71 2.30
CA TYR A 50 -12.63 3.56 3.20
C TYR A 50 -13.46 3.78 4.45
N ILE A 51 -13.73 2.68 5.15
CA ILE A 51 -14.40 2.64 6.44
C ILE A 51 -13.55 1.79 7.37
N VAL A 52 -13.36 2.25 8.59
CA VAL A 52 -12.73 1.45 9.65
C VAL A 52 -13.79 0.58 10.29
N LEU A 53 -13.47 -0.69 10.48
CA LEU A 53 -14.30 -1.69 11.13
C LEU A 53 -13.54 -2.23 12.33
N HIS A 54 -14.18 -2.30 13.49
CA HIS A 54 -13.65 -2.92 14.69
C HIS A 54 -14.34 -4.25 14.97
N LYS A 55 -13.62 -5.18 15.55
CA LYS A 55 -14.11 -6.54 15.79
C LYS A 55 -15.36 -6.60 16.70
N GLU A 56 -15.44 -5.63 17.61
CA GLU A 56 -16.54 -5.51 18.58
C GLU A 56 -17.81 -4.88 17.97
N GLU A 57 -17.68 -4.28 16.80
CA GLU A 57 -18.80 -3.72 16.05
C GLU A 57 -19.39 -4.81 15.16
N ASP A 58 -20.69 -4.73 14.89
CA ASP A 58 -21.35 -5.60 13.90
C ASP A 58 -21.51 -4.85 12.56
N PRO A 59 -20.48 -4.89 11.68
CA PRO A 59 -20.46 -4.06 10.49
C PRO A 59 -21.50 -4.53 9.46
N SER A 60 -22.36 -3.60 9.04
CA SER A 60 -23.38 -3.83 8.04
C SER A 60 -22.82 -3.76 6.62
N TYR A 61 -22.94 -4.83 5.85
CA TYR A 61 -22.60 -4.86 4.42
C TYR A 61 -23.31 -3.75 3.65
N THR A 62 -24.61 -3.56 3.89
CA THR A 62 -25.43 -2.55 3.21
C THR A 62 -24.91 -1.13 3.45
N ASP A 63 -24.50 -0.82 4.69
CA ASP A 63 -23.96 0.50 5.02
C ASP A 63 -22.57 0.72 4.41
N ILE A 64 -21.76 -0.32 4.32
CA ILE A 64 -20.47 -0.27 3.62
C ILE A 64 -20.70 0.03 2.14
N VAL A 65 -21.54 -0.76 1.45
CA VAL A 65 -21.84 -0.56 0.02
C VAL A 65 -22.40 0.84 -0.25
N LYS A 66 -23.25 1.37 0.61
CA LYS A 66 -23.80 2.72 0.48
C LYS A 66 -22.72 3.81 0.52
N LYS A 67 -21.63 3.61 1.26
CA LYS A 67 -20.57 4.60 1.45
C LYS A 67 -19.45 4.48 0.41
N ILE A 68 -19.02 3.26 0.07
CA ILE A 68 -17.84 3.02 -0.76
C ILE A 68 -18.11 2.21 -2.03
N GLY A 69 -19.35 1.78 -2.27
CA GLY A 69 -19.72 0.99 -3.46
C GLY A 69 -19.42 -0.50 -3.34
N SER A 70 -19.69 -1.24 -4.43
CA SER A 70 -19.38 -2.66 -4.58
C SER A 70 -18.83 -2.87 -6.01
N PRO A 71 -17.82 -3.75 -6.20
CA PRO A 71 -17.09 -4.50 -5.17
C PRO A 71 -16.19 -3.62 -4.31
N PHE A 72 -15.79 -4.12 -3.13
CA PHE A 72 -14.82 -3.47 -2.26
C PHE A 72 -13.83 -4.50 -1.67
N PHE A 73 -12.75 -4.03 -1.05
CA PHE A 73 -11.83 -4.89 -0.31
C PHE A 73 -12.02 -4.78 1.19
N ILE A 74 -11.85 -5.89 1.91
CA ILE A 74 -11.59 -5.88 3.35
C ILE A 74 -10.14 -6.25 3.58
N LYS A 75 -9.46 -5.52 4.49
CA LYS A 75 -8.03 -5.65 4.76
C LYS A 75 -7.76 -5.43 6.24
N PRO A 76 -6.95 -6.27 6.91
CA PRO A 76 -6.39 -5.91 8.21
C PRO A 76 -5.61 -4.60 8.11
N ALA A 77 -5.75 -3.69 9.08
CA ALA A 77 -5.12 -2.39 9.01
C ALA A 77 -3.59 -2.48 9.11
N ASN A 78 -3.07 -3.38 9.96
CA ASN A 78 -1.65 -3.54 10.27
C ASN A 78 -1.05 -4.86 9.73
N ALA A 79 -1.48 -5.31 8.56
CA ALA A 79 -0.91 -6.49 7.91
C ALA A 79 -0.33 -6.13 6.54
N GLY A 80 0.77 -6.83 6.18
CA GLY A 80 1.41 -6.76 4.87
C GLY A 80 1.12 -7.98 4.00
N SER A 81 1.73 -8.02 2.82
CA SER A 81 1.75 -9.20 1.92
C SER A 81 0.38 -9.77 1.57
N SER A 82 -0.67 -8.95 1.54
CA SER A 82 -2.07 -9.36 1.24
C SER A 82 -2.66 -10.42 2.19
N VAL A 83 -2.10 -10.60 3.38
CA VAL A 83 -2.63 -11.53 4.40
C VAL A 83 -3.98 -11.02 4.90
N GLY A 84 -5.00 -11.87 4.91
CA GLY A 84 -6.35 -11.53 5.35
C GLY A 84 -7.08 -10.51 4.46
N VAL A 85 -6.60 -10.29 3.22
CA VAL A 85 -7.21 -9.37 2.25
C VAL A 85 -8.20 -10.12 1.37
N HIS A 86 -9.43 -9.61 1.27
CA HIS A 86 -10.48 -10.23 0.47
C HIS A 86 -11.22 -9.20 -0.38
N LYS A 87 -11.46 -9.52 -1.65
CA LYS A 87 -12.39 -8.78 -2.54
C LYS A 87 -13.81 -9.27 -2.28
N ILE A 88 -14.70 -8.36 -1.95
CA ILE A 88 -16.09 -8.64 -1.57
C ILE A 88 -17.02 -8.17 -2.68
N LYS A 89 -17.79 -9.10 -3.24
CA LYS A 89 -18.77 -8.85 -4.31
C LYS A 89 -20.21 -9.02 -3.83
N SER A 90 -20.42 -9.63 -2.65
CA SER A 90 -21.76 -9.91 -2.10
C SER A 90 -21.75 -9.95 -0.57
N GLU A 91 -22.93 -9.81 0.04
CA GLU A 91 -23.11 -9.91 1.48
C GLU A 91 -22.69 -11.29 2.02
N ILE A 92 -23.00 -12.37 1.29
CA ILE A 92 -22.61 -13.74 1.67
C ILE A 92 -21.07 -13.86 1.75
N GLU A 93 -20.34 -13.26 0.80
CA GLU A 93 -18.88 -13.24 0.85
C GLU A 93 -18.38 -12.41 2.02
N PHE A 94 -18.98 -11.26 2.28
CA PHE A 94 -18.64 -10.39 3.39
C PHE A 94 -18.72 -11.14 4.73
N LEU A 95 -19.88 -11.74 5.01
CA LEU A 95 -20.12 -12.48 6.25
C LEU A 95 -19.18 -13.67 6.45
N LYS A 96 -18.76 -14.32 5.34
CA LYS A 96 -17.81 -15.42 5.38
C LYS A 96 -16.36 -14.97 5.63
N LYS A 97 -15.99 -13.77 5.14
CA LYS A 97 -14.59 -13.34 5.04
C LYS A 97 -14.17 -12.31 6.09
N ILE A 98 -15.13 -11.57 6.66
CA ILE A 98 -14.80 -10.51 7.64
C ILE A 98 -14.09 -11.08 8.89
N ASN A 99 -14.54 -12.22 9.38
CA ASN A 99 -13.93 -12.87 10.53
C ASN A 99 -12.50 -13.38 10.23
N ASP A 100 -12.21 -13.78 8.99
CA ASP A 100 -10.87 -14.15 8.58
C ASP A 100 -9.91 -12.95 8.64
N SER A 101 -10.34 -11.78 8.17
CA SER A 101 -9.54 -10.54 8.30
C SER A 101 -9.28 -10.18 9.77
N PHE A 102 -10.26 -10.37 10.66
CA PHE A 102 -10.14 -10.14 12.10
C PHE A 102 -9.26 -11.17 12.85
N LEU A 103 -8.82 -12.25 12.21
CA LEU A 103 -7.79 -13.13 12.80
C LEU A 103 -6.41 -12.45 12.84
N TYR A 104 -6.17 -11.49 11.96
CA TYR A 104 -4.86 -10.85 11.79
C TYR A 104 -4.76 -9.48 12.45
N ASP A 105 -5.89 -8.80 12.66
CA ASP A 105 -5.94 -7.49 13.32
C ASP A 105 -7.33 -7.24 13.92
N HIS A 106 -7.40 -6.57 15.06
CA HIS A 106 -8.66 -6.13 15.67
C HIS A 106 -9.30 -4.96 14.89
N LYS A 107 -8.52 -4.29 14.04
CA LYS A 107 -8.93 -3.20 13.15
C LYS A 107 -8.80 -3.62 11.69
N VAL A 108 -9.91 -3.60 10.97
CA VAL A 108 -10.01 -3.92 9.55
C VAL A 108 -10.49 -2.67 8.80
N ILE A 109 -10.02 -2.44 7.60
CA ILE A 109 -10.60 -1.42 6.72
C ILE A 109 -11.43 -2.09 5.62
N ALA A 110 -12.62 -1.56 5.35
CA ALA A 110 -13.35 -1.79 4.11
C ALA A 110 -12.98 -0.66 3.15
N GLU A 111 -12.43 -0.99 1.98
CA GLU A 111 -11.81 -0.04 1.06
C GLU A 111 -12.43 -0.15 -0.34
N GLU A 112 -12.75 0.99 -0.93
CA GLU A 112 -13.24 1.11 -2.30
C GLU A 112 -12.33 0.39 -3.29
N PHE A 113 -12.92 -0.37 -4.22
CA PHE A 113 -12.17 -0.95 -5.32
C PHE A 113 -11.85 0.11 -6.37
N ILE A 114 -10.57 0.38 -6.56
CA ILE A 114 -10.07 1.25 -7.63
C ILE A 114 -9.64 0.37 -8.81
N GLU A 115 -10.37 0.47 -9.92
CA GLU A 115 -9.96 -0.16 -11.17
C GLU A 115 -8.87 0.68 -11.83
N GLY A 116 -7.66 0.10 -11.98
CA GLY A 116 -6.52 0.80 -12.52
C GLY A 116 -5.30 -0.10 -12.70
N ARG A 117 -4.29 0.45 -13.36
CA ARG A 117 -2.96 -0.17 -13.50
C ARG A 117 -2.20 0.00 -12.19
N GLU A 118 -1.50 -1.04 -11.74
CA GLU A 118 -0.66 -0.96 -10.55
C GLU A 118 0.72 -0.41 -10.92
N ILE A 119 1.03 0.77 -10.41
CA ILE A 119 2.29 1.47 -10.64
C ILE A 119 3.04 1.57 -9.31
N GLU A 120 4.32 1.26 -9.32
CA GLU A 120 5.20 1.39 -8.18
C GLU A 120 6.29 2.42 -8.47
N CYS A 121 6.69 3.21 -7.47
CA CYS A 121 7.78 4.17 -7.59
C CYS A 121 8.64 4.15 -6.33
N SER A 122 9.93 3.88 -6.50
CA SER A 122 10.91 3.93 -5.41
C SER A 122 11.28 5.35 -5.07
N VAL A 123 11.41 5.65 -3.78
CA VAL A 123 11.87 6.95 -3.28
C VAL A 123 13.05 6.72 -2.33
N MET A 124 14.07 7.56 -2.44
CA MET A 124 15.27 7.50 -1.62
C MET A 124 15.72 8.90 -1.22
N GLY A 125 16.26 9.02 -0.02
CA GLY A 125 16.95 10.23 0.45
C GLY A 125 16.37 10.84 1.70
N LEU A 126 16.96 11.97 2.10
CA LEU A 126 16.63 12.75 3.28
C LEU A 126 16.37 14.20 2.88
N ASN A 127 15.31 14.79 3.42
CA ASN A 127 15.02 16.23 3.28
C ASN A 127 15.02 16.71 1.80
N HIS A 128 15.94 17.62 1.47
CA HIS A 128 16.09 18.22 0.14
C HIS A 128 16.72 17.29 -0.91
N HIS A 129 17.34 16.20 -0.47
CA HIS A 129 17.99 15.22 -1.35
C HIS A 129 17.10 14.03 -1.70
N THR A 130 15.78 14.15 -1.47
CA THR A 130 14.82 13.09 -1.81
C THR A 130 14.63 12.99 -3.31
N LYS A 131 14.80 11.80 -3.86
CA LYS A 131 14.66 11.48 -5.29
C LYS A 131 13.70 10.32 -5.47
N ALA A 132 12.98 10.33 -6.59
CA ALA A 132 12.18 9.22 -7.06
C ALA A 132 12.87 8.53 -8.24
N SER A 133 12.73 7.21 -8.32
CA SER A 133 13.19 6.37 -9.43
C SER A 133 12.33 6.56 -10.68
N LEU A 134 12.66 5.86 -11.76
CA LEU A 134 11.67 5.54 -12.79
C LEU A 134 10.57 4.67 -12.19
N PRO A 135 9.28 4.89 -12.55
CA PRO A 135 8.21 4.01 -12.08
C PRO A 135 8.25 2.65 -12.79
N GLY A 136 7.86 1.62 -12.08
CA GLY A 136 7.58 0.30 -12.61
C GLY A 136 6.09 0.00 -12.63
N GLU A 137 5.67 -0.95 -13.45
CA GLU A 137 4.30 -1.43 -13.55
C GLU A 137 4.22 -2.91 -13.23
N LEU A 138 3.26 -3.28 -12.38
CA LEU A 138 2.93 -4.65 -12.08
C LEU A 138 1.68 -5.05 -12.87
N ILE A 139 1.83 -5.90 -13.88
CA ILE A 139 0.72 -6.42 -14.68
C ILE A 139 0.29 -7.75 -14.09
N ILE A 140 -0.86 -7.75 -13.43
CA ILE A 140 -1.45 -8.93 -12.80
C ILE A 140 -2.22 -9.72 -13.86
N GLN A 141 -1.97 -11.04 -13.91
CA GLN A 141 -2.64 -11.93 -14.88
C GLN A 141 -3.93 -12.56 -14.32
N HIS A 142 -4.22 -12.36 -13.02
CA HIS A 142 -5.39 -12.90 -12.33
C HIS A 142 -6.29 -11.79 -11.78
N GLU A 143 -7.56 -12.07 -11.51
CA GLU A 143 -8.53 -11.08 -10.97
C GLU A 143 -8.09 -10.43 -9.64
N PHE A 144 -7.19 -11.08 -8.88
CA PHE A 144 -6.68 -10.57 -7.61
C PHE A 144 -5.28 -11.13 -7.32
N TYR A 145 -4.35 -10.25 -6.95
CA TYR A 145 -2.98 -10.58 -6.60
C TYR A 145 -2.89 -11.02 -5.13
N SER A 146 -3.33 -12.26 -4.86
CA SER A 146 -3.29 -12.86 -3.53
C SER A 146 -1.86 -13.12 -3.04
N TYR A 147 -1.71 -13.47 -1.77
CA TYR A 147 -0.44 -13.93 -1.20
C TYR A 147 0.17 -15.08 -2.02
N GLU A 148 -0.65 -16.02 -2.44
CA GLU A 148 -0.24 -17.17 -3.25
C GLU A 148 0.29 -16.73 -4.63
N ALA A 149 -0.37 -15.78 -5.29
CA ALA A 149 0.07 -15.22 -6.56
C ALA A 149 1.36 -14.39 -6.42
N LYS A 150 1.63 -13.80 -5.24
CA LYS A 150 2.85 -13.02 -4.99
C LYS A 150 4.11 -13.87 -4.78
N TYR A 151 3.98 -15.03 -4.15
CA TYR A 151 5.14 -15.79 -3.66
C TYR A 151 5.24 -17.21 -4.19
N ILE A 152 4.15 -17.77 -4.73
CA ILE A 152 4.07 -19.18 -5.17
C ILE A 152 3.96 -19.27 -6.70
N ASP A 153 3.22 -18.38 -7.34
CA ASP A 153 3.03 -18.39 -8.79
C ASP A 153 3.99 -17.42 -9.50
N VAL A 154 5.11 -17.93 -9.97
CA VAL A 154 6.14 -17.18 -10.71
C VAL A 154 5.58 -16.55 -12.00
N ALA A 155 4.46 -17.04 -12.53
CA ALA A 155 3.78 -16.55 -13.72
C ALA A 155 2.63 -15.56 -13.38
N GLY A 156 2.29 -15.35 -12.11
CA GLY A 156 1.12 -14.58 -11.69
C GLY A 156 1.20 -13.08 -11.94
N ALA A 157 2.40 -12.51 -12.13
CA ALA A 157 2.57 -11.09 -12.40
C ALA A 157 3.77 -10.82 -13.32
N LYS A 158 3.60 -9.89 -14.26
CA LYS A 158 4.68 -9.39 -15.12
C LYS A 158 5.12 -8.01 -14.67
N ILE A 159 6.43 -7.87 -14.43
CA ILE A 159 7.08 -6.59 -14.11
C ILE A 159 7.51 -5.90 -15.39
N VAL A 160 7.19 -4.62 -15.55
CA VAL A 160 7.61 -3.76 -16.66
C VAL A 160 8.29 -2.52 -16.09
N ILE A 161 9.58 -2.35 -16.35
CA ILE A 161 10.39 -1.18 -15.92
C ILE A 161 11.15 -0.65 -17.14
N PRO A 162 11.01 0.63 -17.46
CA PRO A 162 10.06 1.60 -16.87
C PRO A 162 8.60 1.26 -17.23
N ALA A 163 7.66 1.72 -16.40
CA ALA A 163 6.23 1.63 -16.69
C ALA A 163 5.90 2.35 -18.00
N LYS A 164 4.96 1.79 -18.77
CA LYS A 164 4.53 2.40 -20.05
C LYS A 164 3.56 3.56 -19.79
N VAL A 165 4.12 4.73 -19.49
CA VAL A 165 3.40 5.97 -19.21
C VAL A 165 3.98 7.11 -20.06
N SER A 166 3.24 8.21 -20.26
CA SER A 166 3.75 9.41 -20.92
C SER A 166 4.75 10.16 -20.04
N ASP A 167 5.58 11.03 -20.63
CA ASP A 167 6.54 11.85 -19.88
C ASP A 167 5.85 12.74 -18.82
N ALA A 168 4.64 13.22 -19.11
CA ALA A 168 3.84 14.00 -18.17
C ALA A 168 3.42 13.14 -16.97
N GLN A 169 2.89 11.95 -17.20
CA GLN A 169 2.51 11.02 -16.16
C GLN A 169 3.71 10.53 -15.34
N LEU A 170 4.87 10.29 -15.99
CA LEU A 170 6.10 9.93 -15.30
C LEU A 170 6.48 10.98 -14.27
N LYS A 171 6.50 12.26 -14.66
CA LYS A 171 6.81 13.38 -13.76
C LYS A 171 5.79 13.53 -12.63
N GLU A 172 4.51 13.31 -12.93
CA GLU A 172 3.44 13.36 -11.94
C GLU A 172 3.58 12.23 -10.91
N ILE A 173 3.83 10.98 -11.34
CA ILE A 173 4.08 9.83 -10.46
C ILE A 173 5.27 10.10 -9.54
N GLN A 174 6.39 10.56 -10.10
CA GLN A 174 7.59 10.89 -9.32
C GLN A 174 7.33 12.00 -8.29
N ALA A 175 6.65 13.07 -8.70
CA ALA A 175 6.31 14.18 -7.80
C ALA A 175 5.37 13.74 -6.68
N LEU A 176 4.36 12.92 -7.01
CA LEU A 176 3.41 12.40 -6.03
C LEU A 176 4.07 11.38 -5.10
N ALA A 177 4.98 10.53 -5.59
CA ALA A 177 5.76 9.61 -4.77
C ALA A 177 6.60 10.36 -3.73
N VAL A 178 7.33 11.40 -4.14
CA VAL A 178 8.12 12.25 -3.23
C VAL A 178 7.22 13.00 -2.25
N LYS A 179 6.06 13.51 -2.68
CA LYS A 179 5.10 14.18 -1.80
C LYS A 179 4.56 13.21 -0.75
N THR A 180 4.14 12.02 -1.15
CA THR A 180 3.65 10.95 -0.25
C THR A 180 4.71 10.58 0.79
N TYR A 181 5.92 10.30 0.34
CA TYR A 181 7.07 9.98 1.18
C TYR A 181 7.32 11.04 2.27
N LYS A 182 7.28 12.32 1.89
CA LYS A 182 7.49 13.45 2.82
C LYS A 182 6.33 13.61 3.81
N VAL A 183 5.10 13.49 3.34
CA VAL A 183 3.88 13.61 4.18
C VAL A 183 3.85 12.54 5.26
N LEU A 184 4.29 11.33 4.93
CA LEU A 184 4.35 10.22 5.88
C LEU A 184 5.62 10.22 6.75
N GLY A 185 6.48 11.24 6.62
CA GLY A 185 7.68 11.40 7.42
C GLY A 185 8.75 10.34 7.16
N CYS A 186 8.81 9.81 5.94
CA CYS A 186 9.77 8.77 5.57
C CYS A 186 11.19 9.32 5.44
N ASP A 187 12.14 8.47 5.78
CA ASP A 187 13.58 8.68 5.69
C ASP A 187 14.25 7.49 4.99
N GLY A 188 15.43 7.73 4.41
CA GLY A 188 16.26 6.69 3.80
C GLY A 188 15.66 6.15 2.52
N MET A 189 14.67 5.26 2.61
CA MET A 189 14.04 4.63 1.44
C MET A 189 12.61 4.18 1.72
N ALA A 190 11.76 4.23 0.67
CA ALA A 190 10.44 3.61 0.66
C ALA A 190 9.99 3.36 -0.79
N ARG A 191 8.98 2.50 -0.98
CA ARG A 191 8.28 2.34 -2.26
C ARG A 191 6.85 2.81 -2.09
N VAL A 192 6.41 3.66 -2.99
CA VAL A 192 5.03 4.14 -3.05
C VAL A 192 4.31 3.42 -4.18
N ASP A 193 3.17 2.82 -3.86
CA ASP A 193 2.37 2.03 -4.78
C ASP A 193 1.09 2.80 -5.14
N PHE A 194 0.71 2.79 -6.41
CA PHE A 194 -0.37 3.58 -6.98
C PHE A 194 -1.34 2.74 -7.80
N PHE A 195 -2.58 3.21 -7.88
CA PHE A 195 -3.50 2.86 -8.95
C PHE A 195 -3.58 4.01 -9.96
N LEU A 196 -3.25 3.72 -11.23
CA LEU A 196 -3.41 4.63 -12.35
C LEU A 196 -4.66 4.25 -13.14
N LYS A 197 -5.72 5.07 -13.03
CA LYS A 197 -6.99 4.86 -13.73
C LYS A 197 -6.88 5.16 -15.23
N SER A 198 -7.85 4.70 -16.01
CA SER A 198 -7.95 4.96 -17.45
C SER A 198 -8.12 6.45 -17.80
N ASP A 199 -8.69 7.25 -16.89
CA ASP A 199 -8.81 8.70 -16.99
C ASP A 199 -7.54 9.46 -16.55
N HIS A 200 -6.44 8.70 -16.33
CA HIS A 200 -5.14 9.20 -15.86
C HIS A 200 -5.09 9.68 -14.41
N THR A 201 -6.15 9.51 -13.64
CA THR A 201 -6.14 9.86 -12.22
C THR A 201 -5.26 8.89 -11.44
N LEU A 202 -4.36 9.44 -10.61
CA LEU A 202 -3.47 8.68 -9.73
C LEU A 202 -4.04 8.62 -8.30
N TYR A 203 -4.16 7.42 -7.76
CA TYR A 203 -4.48 7.16 -6.36
C TYR A 203 -3.29 6.52 -5.67
N VAL A 204 -2.88 7.05 -4.52
CA VAL A 204 -1.93 6.35 -3.66
C VAL A 204 -2.64 5.17 -3.01
N ASN A 205 -2.10 3.96 -3.19
CA ASN A 205 -2.58 2.74 -2.55
C ASN A 205 -1.93 2.56 -1.18
N GLU A 206 -0.60 2.40 -1.17
CA GLU A 206 0.15 2.18 0.07
C GLU A 206 1.60 2.68 -0.04
N ILE A 207 2.31 2.70 1.08
CA ILE A 207 3.74 2.91 1.16
C ILE A 207 4.40 1.72 1.84
N ASN A 208 5.52 1.26 1.28
CA ASN A 208 6.35 0.20 1.84
C ASN A 208 7.61 0.82 2.41
N SER A 209 7.70 0.91 3.74
CA SER A 209 8.80 1.56 4.46
C SER A 209 10.09 0.75 4.50
N LEU A 210 10.00 -0.56 4.25
CA LEU A 210 11.13 -1.47 4.11
C LEU A 210 10.89 -2.38 2.89
N PRO A 211 11.04 -1.85 1.67
CA PRO A 211 10.81 -2.61 0.44
C PRO A 211 11.79 -3.77 0.31
N GLY A 212 11.34 -4.86 -0.31
CA GLY A 212 12.17 -6.04 -0.53
C GLY A 212 13.37 -5.79 -1.45
N PHE A 213 14.42 -6.60 -1.28
CA PHE A 213 15.67 -6.58 -2.06
C PHE A 213 16.00 -7.96 -2.65
N THR A 214 15.00 -8.76 -2.95
CA THR A 214 15.18 -10.04 -3.64
C THR A 214 15.30 -9.83 -5.16
N GLN A 215 15.60 -10.89 -5.89
CA GLN A 215 15.69 -10.84 -7.36
C GLN A 215 14.40 -10.42 -8.07
N ILE A 216 13.24 -10.61 -7.43
CA ILE A 216 11.93 -10.21 -7.96
C ILE A 216 11.45 -8.85 -7.43
N SER A 217 12.18 -8.26 -6.48
CA SER A 217 11.76 -7.00 -5.84
C SER A 217 11.91 -5.80 -6.79
N MET A 218 10.85 -5.01 -6.85
CA MET A 218 10.76 -3.83 -7.72
C MET A 218 11.69 -2.69 -7.28
N TYR A 219 11.81 -2.46 -5.96
CA TYR A 219 12.56 -1.31 -5.44
C TYR A 219 13.97 -1.17 -6.07
N PRO A 220 14.87 -2.17 -5.97
CA PRO A 220 16.22 -2.04 -6.53
C PRO A 220 16.25 -2.00 -8.06
N LYS A 221 15.25 -2.57 -8.73
CA LYS A 221 15.22 -2.61 -10.21
C LYS A 221 14.81 -1.28 -10.84
N MET A 222 14.16 -0.41 -10.10
CA MET A 222 13.72 0.90 -10.58
C MET A 222 14.81 1.98 -10.50
N TRP A 223 15.92 1.70 -9.82
CA TRP A 223 17.13 2.54 -9.74
C TRP A 223 18.18 2.12 -10.76
#